data_88205d1119a7a9c3aacc14512734aa95
#
_entry.id   88205d1119a7a9c3aacc14512734aa95
#
_cell.length_a   1.000
_cell.length_b   1.000
_cell.length_c   1.000
_cell.angle_alpha   90.00
_cell.angle_beta   90.00
_cell.angle_gamma   90.00
#
_symmetry.space_group_name_H-M   'P 1'
#
loop_
_entity.id
_entity.type
_entity.pdbx_description
1 polymer ?
#
loop_
_entity_poly.entity_id
_entity_poly.type
_entity_poly.pdbx_seq_one_letter_code
_entity_poly.pdbx_strand_id
1 'polypeptide(L)'
;SIAHSFGWQWRIPLQHRTGNGIVYSNEFGSDDQAREILLANLATAATAEPRQLRFVTGKRKKIWNKNCLAIGLSSGFLEPLESTSIRLIQSTIMSFFANYPQRVGFEVEQARVNRLVDNEFRSVRDFLILHYKATERDDSEFWNYCRNMDIPDSLQEKLDLYRSGSWLARDSRELFGEASWLAVLEGQHVHARGYSPLVDTLPVE
;
A
#
# COMPACT_ATOMS: atom_id res chain seq x y z
N SER A 1 -10.58 -0.01 -10.12
CA SER A 1 -11.13 0.33 -8.79
C SER A 1 -12.13 1.46 -8.92
N ILE A 2 -13.13 1.49 -8.03
CA ILE A 2 -14.18 2.54 -7.97
C ILE A 2 -14.17 3.08 -6.54
N ALA A 3 -14.05 4.40 -6.39
CA ALA A 3 -14.12 5.04 -5.08
C ALA A 3 -15.59 5.31 -4.72
N HIS A 4 -15.97 4.98 -3.48
CA HIS A 4 -17.28 5.24 -2.88
C HIS A 4 -17.16 6.22 -1.71
N SER A 5 -18.27 6.63 -1.12
CA SER A 5 -18.30 7.65 -0.06
C SER A 5 -17.55 7.25 1.23
N PHE A 6 -17.30 5.99 1.48
CA PHE A 6 -16.64 5.50 2.69
C PHE A 6 -15.64 4.36 2.46
N GLY A 7 -15.16 4.22 1.20
CA GLY A 7 -14.20 3.20 0.80
C GLY A 7 -14.07 3.07 -0.71
N TRP A 8 -13.68 1.90 -1.17
CA TRP A 8 -13.48 1.65 -2.60
C TRP A 8 -13.80 0.20 -2.95
N GLN A 9 -14.19 -0.03 -4.20
CA GLN A 9 -14.55 -1.34 -4.75
C GLN A 9 -13.52 -1.78 -5.78
N TRP A 10 -13.15 -3.05 -5.72
CA TRP A 10 -12.31 -3.69 -6.73
C TRP A 10 -13.13 -4.64 -7.60
N ARG A 11 -12.70 -4.79 -8.86
CA ARG A 11 -13.21 -5.73 -9.83
C ARG A 11 -12.04 -6.41 -10.52
N ILE A 12 -11.94 -7.73 -10.39
CA ILE A 12 -10.84 -8.52 -10.93
C ILE A 12 -11.41 -9.61 -11.83
N PRO A 13 -11.30 -9.46 -13.17
CA PRO A 13 -11.70 -10.50 -14.10
C PRO A 13 -10.71 -11.67 -14.03
N LEU A 14 -11.25 -12.85 -13.82
CA LEU A 14 -10.53 -14.12 -13.85
C LEU A 14 -11.04 -14.97 -15.04
N GLN A 15 -10.37 -16.07 -15.38
CA GLN A 15 -10.76 -16.90 -16.52
C GLN A 15 -12.19 -17.46 -16.40
N HIS A 16 -12.63 -17.80 -15.20
CA HIS A 16 -13.91 -18.50 -14.96
C HIS A 16 -14.95 -17.65 -14.21
N ARG A 17 -14.58 -16.48 -13.71
CA ARG A 17 -15.47 -15.56 -12.97
C ARG A 17 -14.87 -14.16 -12.88
N THR A 18 -15.65 -13.19 -12.47
CA THR A 18 -15.13 -11.89 -12.04
C THR A 18 -15.24 -11.78 -10.52
N GLY A 19 -14.10 -11.61 -9.85
CA GLY A 19 -14.07 -11.30 -8.43
C GLY A 19 -14.45 -9.83 -8.22
N ASN A 20 -15.27 -9.56 -7.21
CA ASN A 20 -15.62 -8.20 -6.78
C ASN A 20 -15.55 -8.13 -5.25
N GLY A 21 -15.19 -6.97 -4.74
CA GLY A 21 -15.22 -6.71 -3.30
C GLY A 21 -15.13 -5.23 -3.02
N ILE A 22 -15.60 -4.84 -1.85
CA ILE A 22 -15.53 -3.48 -1.34
C ILE A 22 -14.69 -3.45 -0.06
N VAL A 23 -13.78 -2.51 0.02
CA VAL A 23 -13.00 -2.18 1.22
C VAL A 23 -13.52 -0.86 1.75
N TYR A 24 -13.92 -0.83 3.01
CA TYR A 24 -14.56 0.33 3.60
C TYR A 24 -14.20 0.50 5.07
N SER A 25 -14.40 1.70 5.59
CA SER A 25 -14.26 1.99 7.01
C SER A 25 -15.63 1.94 7.69
N ASN A 26 -15.73 1.11 8.71
CA ASN A 26 -16.94 0.97 9.52
C ASN A 26 -17.22 2.17 10.42
N GLU A 27 -16.33 3.15 10.48
CA GLU A 27 -16.57 4.44 11.14
C GLU A 27 -17.42 5.38 10.27
N PHE A 28 -17.40 5.20 8.94
CA PHE A 28 -18.05 6.08 7.98
C PHE A 28 -19.17 5.41 7.18
N GLY A 29 -19.31 4.09 7.26
CA GLY A 29 -20.36 3.35 6.57
C GLY A 29 -20.66 2.02 7.23
N SER A 30 -21.91 1.54 7.09
CA SER A 30 -22.35 0.28 7.65
C SER A 30 -22.04 -0.92 6.75
N ASP A 31 -22.04 -2.11 7.34
CA ASP A 31 -21.88 -3.38 6.63
C ASP A 31 -22.97 -3.59 5.58
N ASP A 32 -24.22 -3.18 5.90
CA ASP A 32 -25.36 -3.30 4.98
C ASP A 32 -25.24 -2.34 3.79
N GLN A 33 -24.84 -1.09 4.03
CA GLN A 33 -24.54 -0.13 2.97
C GLN A 33 -23.44 -0.63 2.03
N ALA A 34 -22.36 -1.19 2.60
CA ALA A 34 -21.27 -1.74 1.80
C ALA A 34 -21.73 -2.93 0.94
N ARG A 35 -22.59 -3.80 1.50
CA ARG A 35 -23.19 -4.92 0.77
C ARG A 35 -24.10 -4.43 -0.36
N GLU A 36 -24.96 -3.48 -0.11
CA GLU A 36 -25.86 -2.90 -1.12
C GLU A 36 -25.08 -2.27 -2.27
N ILE A 37 -24.07 -1.43 -1.97
CA ILE A 37 -23.21 -0.80 -2.97
C ILE A 37 -22.48 -1.86 -3.79
N LEU A 38 -21.91 -2.87 -3.14
CA LEU A 38 -21.20 -3.94 -3.83
C LEU A 38 -22.13 -4.66 -4.84
N LEU A 39 -23.33 -5.05 -4.40
CA LEU A 39 -24.27 -5.78 -5.23
C LEU A 39 -24.85 -4.91 -6.37
N ALA A 40 -25.13 -3.65 -6.11
CA ALA A 40 -25.64 -2.71 -7.12
C ALA A 40 -24.64 -2.42 -8.24
N ASN A 41 -23.33 -2.56 -7.97
CA ASN A 41 -22.27 -2.29 -8.94
C ASN A 41 -21.75 -3.55 -9.65
N LEU A 42 -22.42 -4.70 -9.51
CA LEU A 42 -22.07 -5.89 -10.28
C LEU A 42 -22.59 -5.77 -11.72
N ALA A 43 -21.76 -6.21 -12.68
CA ALA A 43 -22.16 -6.21 -14.10
C ALA A 43 -23.19 -7.30 -14.42
N THR A 44 -23.31 -8.33 -13.58
CA THR A 44 -24.21 -9.48 -13.72
C THR A 44 -24.68 -9.92 -12.35
N ALA A 45 -25.68 -10.79 -12.29
CA ALA A 45 -26.14 -11.36 -11.02
C ALA A 45 -24.98 -12.02 -10.25
N ALA A 46 -25.01 -11.84 -8.94
CA ALA A 46 -24.03 -12.46 -8.05
C ALA A 46 -24.14 -13.99 -8.12
N THR A 47 -23.00 -14.67 -8.20
CA THR A 47 -22.93 -16.14 -8.21
C THR A 47 -22.85 -16.75 -6.80
N ALA A 48 -22.62 -15.91 -5.79
CA ALA A 48 -22.58 -16.28 -4.37
C ALA A 48 -22.91 -15.07 -3.49
N GLU A 49 -23.33 -15.32 -2.26
CA GLU A 49 -23.52 -14.26 -1.26
C GLU A 49 -22.20 -13.58 -0.90
N PRO A 50 -22.18 -12.25 -0.73
CA PRO A 50 -21.01 -11.54 -0.26
C PRO A 50 -20.55 -12.04 1.11
N ARG A 51 -19.24 -12.26 1.25
CA ARG A 51 -18.63 -12.65 2.51
C ARG A 51 -17.96 -11.45 3.16
N GLN A 52 -18.43 -11.08 4.34
CA GLN A 52 -17.78 -10.07 5.13
C GLN A 52 -16.50 -10.58 5.78
N LEU A 53 -15.43 -9.79 5.70
CA LEU A 53 -14.15 -10.02 6.35
C LEU A 53 -13.78 -8.77 7.15
N ARG A 54 -13.49 -8.93 8.44
CA ARG A 54 -12.95 -7.85 9.26
C ARG A 54 -11.45 -8.01 9.41
N PHE A 55 -10.72 -6.93 9.28
CA PHE A 55 -9.27 -6.92 9.46
C PHE A 55 -8.82 -5.62 10.13
N VAL A 56 -7.67 -5.70 10.76
CA VAL A 56 -6.92 -4.54 11.26
C VAL A 56 -5.58 -4.54 10.53
N THR A 57 -5.23 -3.42 9.90
CA THR A 57 -3.92 -3.27 9.26
C THR A 57 -2.82 -3.23 10.29
N GLY A 58 -1.73 -3.88 10.00
CA GLY A 58 -0.59 -3.91 10.91
C GLY A 58 0.38 -5.04 10.61
N LYS A 59 1.48 -5.05 11.33
CA LYS A 59 2.48 -6.09 11.25
C LYS A 59 3.06 -6.43 12.62
N ARG A 60 3.67 -7.60 12.74
CA ARG A 60 4.43 -7.97 13.94
C ARG A 60 5.66 -7.05 14.08
N LYS A 61 5.99 -6.69 15.33
CA LYS A 61 7.23 -5.94 15.64
C LYS A 61 8.49 -6.69 15.19
N LYS A 62 8.46 -8.03 15.32
CA LYS A 62 9.49 -8.94 14.82
C LYS A 62 8.81 -10.06 14.07
N ILE A 63 9.10 -10.20 12.77
CA ILE A 63 8.60 -11.31 11.97
C ILE A 63 9.41 -12.59 12.21
N TRP A 64 10.70 -12.44 12.48
CA TRP A 64 11.56 -13.54 12.89
C TRP A 64 11.91 -13.40 14.38
N ASN A 65 11.46 -14.35 15.18
CA ASN A 65 11.69 -14.39 16.61
C ASN A 65 12.07 -15.81 17.03
N LYS A 66 13.23 -15.95 17.65
CA LYS A 66 13.81 -17.26 17.98
C LYS A 66 13.88 -18.13 16.72
N ASN A 67 13.37 -19.37 16.77
CA ASN A 67 13.32 -20.32 15.67
C ASN A 67 12.04 -20.21 14.78
N CYS A 68 11.25 -19.15 14.92
CA CYS A 68 10.01 -18.97 14.19
C CYS A 68 10.09 -17.73 13.29
N LEU A 69 9.83 -17.92 12.00
CA LEU A 69 9.66 -16.87 11.00
C LEU A 69 8.20 -16.80 10.56
N ALA A 70 7.53 -15.68 10.84
CA ALA A 70 6.17 -15.42 10.38
C ALA A 70 6.20 -14.88 8.94
N ILE A 71 5.39 -15.46 8.04
CA ILE A 71 5.30 -15.10 6.63
C ILE A 71 3.82 -14.95 6.24
N GLY A 72 3.51 -14.05 5.33
CA GLY A 72 2.14 -13.78 4.88
C GLY A 72 1.27 -13.18 5.98
N LEU A 73 0.01 -13.56 6.08
CA LEU A 73 -0.94 -13.02 7.07
C LEU A 73 -0.48 -13.18 8.51
N SER A 74 0.37 -14.16 8.82
CA SER A 74 0.95 -14.33 10.15
C SER A 74 1.99 -13.27 10.50
N SER A 75 2.60 -12.62 9.51
CA SER A 75 3.58 -11.54 9.71
C SER A 75 2.92 -10.16 9.79
N GLY A 76 1.84 -9.96 9.04
CA GLY A 76 1.11 -8.72 8.98
C GLY A 76 0.16 -8.68 7.78
N PHE A 77 -0.67 -7.65 7.76
CA PHE A 77 -1.59 -7.38 6.66
C PHE A 77 -1.73 -5.88 6.42
N LEU A 78 -1.68 -5.48 5.17
CA LEU A 78 -2.06 -4.17 4.70
C LEU A 78 -3.28 -4.33 3.79
N GLU A 79 -4.11 -3.31 3.72
CA GLU A 79 -5.30 -3.36 2.87
C GLU A 79 -4.91 -3.58 1.38
N PRO A 80 -5.79 -4.17 0.54
CA PRO A 80 -5.37 -4.74 -0.74
C PRO A 80 -5.31 -3.75 -1.92
N LEU A 81 -5.34 -2.42 -1.72
CA LEU A 81 -5.41 -1.43 -2.81
C LEU A 81 -4.35 -1.69 -3.90
N GLU A 82 -3.13 -2.02 -3.49
CA GLU A 82 -2.00 -2.29 -4.40
C GLU A 82 -1.61 -3.77 -4.45
N SER A 83 -2.43 -4.68 -3.90
CA SER A 83 -2.28 -6.14 -3.99
C SER A 83 -0.90 -6.66 -3.56
N THR A 84 -0.28 -6.08 -2.52
CA THR A 84 1.13 -6.29 -2.14
C THR A 84 1.41 -7.59 -1.39
N SER A 85 0.38 -8.30 -0.91
CA SER A 85 0.53 -9.43 0.03
C SER A 85 1.44 -10.54 -0.51
N ILE A 86 1.29 -10.98 -1.76
CA ILE A 86 2.12 -12.04 -2.37
C ILE A 86 3.56 -11.56 -2.51
N ARG A 87 3.77 -10.32 -2.88
CA ARG A 87 5.10 -9.72 -2.99
C ARG A 87 5.81 -9.67 -1.64
N LEU A 88 5.11 -9.27 -0.56
CA LEU A 88 5.66 -9.27 0.80
C LEU A 88 6.04 -10.69 1.28
N ILE A 89 5.30 -11.72 0.88
CA ILE A 89 5.67 -13.11 1.12
C ILE A 89 6.99 -13.44 0.41
N GLN A 90 7.08 -13.16 -0.89
CA GLN A 90 8.26 -13.46 -1.71
C GLN A 90 9.50 -12.74 -1.20
N SER A 91 9.41 -11.44 -0.93
CA SER A 91 10.54 -10.63 -0.44
C SER A 91 11.00 -11.06 0.95
N THR A 92 10.07 -11.46 1.82
CA THR A 92 10.40 -12.01 3.15
C THR A 92 11.19 -13.32 3.01
N ILE A 93 10.74 -14.23 2.14
CA ILE A 93 11.42 -15.50 1.86
C ILE A 93 12.82 -15.23 1.30
N MET A 94 12.93 -14.36 0.29
CA MET A 94 14.21 -13.99 -0.31
C MET A 94 15.17 -13.33 0.71
N SER A 95 14.65 -12.44 1.55
CA SER A 95 15.44 -11.81 2.61
C SER A 95 15.94 -12.82 3.63
N PHE A 96 15.13 -13.81 3.99
CA PHE A 96 15.53 -14.90 4.86
C PHE A 96 16.64 -15.75 4.25
N PHE A 97 16.46 -16.22 3.01
CA PHE A 97 17.48 -17.06 2.35
C PHE A 97 18.80 -16.31 2.11
N ALA A 98 18.73 -15.03 1.73
CA ALA A 98 19.93 -14.20 1.55
C ALA A 98 20.71 -13.95 2.86
N ASN A 99 20.05 -14.17 4.01
CA ASN A 99 20.65 -14.03 5.34
C ASN A 99 20.54 -15.34 6.15
N TYR A 100 20.54 -16.49 5.47
CA TYR A 100 20.38 -17.77 6.14
C TYR A 100 21.55 -18.04 7.08
N PRO A 101 21.29 -18.42 8.34
CA PRO A 101 22.34 -18.64 9.33
C PRO A 101 23.28 -19.77 8.90
N GLN A 102 24.58 -19.52 8.97
CA GLN A 102 25.61 -20.53 8.66
C GLN A 102 26.04 -21.35 9.90
N ARG A 103 25.62 -20.92 11.09
CA ARG A 103 26.01 -21.51 12.39
C ARG A 103 24.98 -21.15 13.49
N VAL A 104 25.19 -21.73 14.66
CA VAL A 104 24.42 -21.39 15.87
C VAL A 104 24.75 -19.96 16.30
N GLY A 105 23.72 -19.23 16.76
CA GLY A 105 23.83 -17.80 17.11
C GLY A 105 23.53 -16.92 15.89
N PHE A 106 22.26 -16.78 15.54
CA PHE A 106 21.78 -16.09 14.32
C PHE A 106 21.07 -14.76 14.63
N GLU A 107 21.38 -14.15 15.75
CA GLU A 107 20.74 -12.92 16.20
C GLU A 107 21.01 -11.74 15.26
N VAL A 108 22.18 -11.73 14.62
CA VAL A 108 22.57 -10.68 13.66
C VAL A 108 21.76 -10.80 12.37
N GLU A 109 21.67 -12.01 11.83
CA GLU A 109 20.88 -12.31 10.63
C GLU A 109 19.40 -12.05 10.90
N GLN A 110 18.92 -12.47 12.06
CA GLN A 110 17.53 -12.22 12.51
C GLN A 110 17.22 -10.72 12.59
N ALA A 111 18.11 -9.95 13.23
CA ALA A 111 17.94 -8.49 13.33
C ALA A 111 17.94 -7.84 11.94
N ARG A 112 18.81 -8.31 11.03
CA ARG A 112 18.88 -7.81 9.65
C ARG A 112 17.60 -8.12 8.87
N VAL A 113 17.11 -9.36 8.89
CA VAL A 113 15.87 -9.75 8.20
C VAL A 113 14.69 -8.97 8.75
N ASN A 114 14.55 -8.85 10.07
CA ASN A 114 13.49 -8.07 10.69
C ASN A 114 13.50 -6.61 10.22
N ARG A 115 14.67 -5.98 10.13
CA ARG A 115 14.82 -4.60 9.64
C ARG A 115 14.46 -4.47 8.16
N LEU A 116 14.91 -5.40 7.31
CA LEU A 116 14.60 -5.37 5.87
C LEU A 116 13.10 -5.45 5.61
N VAL A 117 12.43 -6.38 6.27
CA VAL A 117 10.98 -6.54 6.13
C VAL A 117 10.21 -5.38 6.77
N ASP A 118 10.69 -4.83 7.90
CA ASP A 118 10.10 -3.63 8.51
C ASP A 118 10.11 -2.45 7.55
N ASN A 119 11.25 -2.19 6.90
CA ASN A 119 11.39 -1.10 5.94
C ASN A 119 10.45 -1.29 4.74
N GLU A 120 10.33 -2.51 4.22
CA GLU A 120 9.43 -2.81 3.09
C GLU A 120 7.96 -2.59 3.47
N PHE A 121 7.52 -3.07 4.64
CA PHE A 121 6.17 -2.82 5.13
C PHE A 121 5.88 -1.32 5.33
N ARG A 122 6.86 -0.56 5.83
CA ARG A 122 6.72 0.90 5.99
C ARG A 122 6.58 1.60 4.64
N SER A 123 7.42 1.24 3.67
CA SER A 123 7.35 1.82 2.32
C SER A 123 6.02 1.52 1.64
N VAL A 124 5.51 0.29 1.74
CA VAL A 124 4.19 -0.08 1.22
C VAL A 124 3.08 0.68 1.94
N ARG A 125 3.12 0.78 3.27
CA ARG A 125 2.17 1.57 4.06
C ARG A 125 2.13 3.02 3.59
N ASP A 126 3.29 3.65 3.43
CA ASP A 126 3.39 5.05 3.03
C ASP A 126 2.83 5.28 1.63
N PHE A 127 3.07 4.34 0.72
CA PHE A 127 2.49 4.38 -0.62
C PHE A 127 0.97 4.23 -0.61
N LEU A 128 0.43 3.33 0.21
CA LEU A 128 -1.02 3.20 0.40
C LEU A 128 -1.63 4.48 1.01
N ILE A 129 -1.01 5.02 2.06
CA ILE A 129 -1.47 6.27 2.69
C ILE A 129 -1.48 7.42 1.67
N LEU A 130 -0.49 7.48 0.77
CA LEU A 130 -0.45 8.51 -0.29
C LEU A 130 -1.73 8.53 -1.13
N HIS A 131 -2.26 7.35 -1.52
CA HIS A 131 -3.49 7.27 -2.32
C HIS A 131 -4.70 7.91 -1.62
N TYR A 132 -4.80 7.76 -0.30
CA TYR A 132 -5.87 8.35 0.48
C TYR A 132 -5.63 9.82 0.82
N LYS A 133 -4.38 10.16 1.16
CA LYS A 133 -4.00 11.51 1.62
C LYS A 133 -3.99 12.54 0.51
N ALA A 134 -3.56 12.15 -0.69
CA ALA A 134 -3.41 13.07 -1.82
C ALA A 134 -4.72 13.33 -2.57
N THR A 135 -5.83 12.73 -2.16
CA THR A 135 -7.13 12.90 -2.82
C THR A 135 -7.63 14.36 -2.75
N GLU A 136 -8.22 14.83 -3.83
CA GLU A 136 -8.95 16.11 -3.87
C GLU A 136 -10.44 15.95 -3.53
N ARG A 137 -10.93 14.73 -3.34
CA ARG A 137 -12.32 14.46 -3.00
C ARG A 137 -12.70 15.10 -1.66
N ASP A 138 -13.86 15.75 -1.63
CA ASP A 138 -14.47 16.39 -0.46
C ASP A 138 -15.95 16.06 -0.31
N ASP A 139 -16.42 15.12 -1.10
CA ASP A 139 -17.82 14.72 -1.25
C ASP A 139 -18.33 13.80 -0.13
N SER A 140 -17.48 13.45 0.85
CA SER A 140 -17.87 12.65 2.01
C SER A 140 -16.96 12.89 3.23
N GLU A 141 -17.47 12.53 4.41
CA GLU A 141 -16.71 12.62 5.67
C GLU A 141 -15.46 11.75 5.63
N PHE A 142 -15.55 10.55 5.03
CA PHE A 142 -14.40 9.63 4.86
C PHE A 142 -13.28 10.27 4.04
N TRP A 143 -13.58 10.84 2.87
CA TRP A 143 -12.55 11.46 2.03
C TRP A 143 -12.01 12.75 2.64
N ASN A 144 -12.85 13.53 3.34
CA ASN A 144 -12.39 14.67 4.13
C ASN A 144 -11.45 14.25 5.27
N TYR A 145 -11.76 13.16 5.96
CA TYR A 145 -10.86 12.58 6.97
C TYR A 145 -9.53 12.16 6.33
N CYS A 146 -9.56 11.37 5.26
CA CYS A 146 -8.35 10.89 4.57
C CYS A 146 -7.46 12.05 4.12
N ARG A 147 -8.04 13.09 3.53
CA ARG A 147 -7.31 14.26 3.07
C ARG A 147 -6.64 15.05 4.20
N ASN A 148 -7.25 15.08 5.37
CA ASN A 148 -6.77 15.87 6.52
C ASN A 148 -6.01 15.06 7.56
N MET A 149 -5.99 13.71 7.47
CA MET A 149 -5.32 12.86 8.46
C MET A 149 -3.82 13.14 8.57
N ASP A 150 -3.27 12.91 9.75
CA ASP A 150 -1.83 12.90 9.97
C ASP A 150 -1.18 11.73 9.22
N ILE A 151 0.01 11.97 8.71
CA ILE A 151 0.77 10.98 7.96
C ILE A 151 2.13 10.72 8.62
N PRO A 152 2.76 9.56 8.37
CA PRO A 152 4.09 9.29 8.89
C PRO A 152 5.14 10.28 8.37
N ASP A 153 6.12 10.62 9.23
CA ASP A 153 7.23 11.52 8.88
C ASP A 153 7.97 11.09 7.61
N SER A 154 8.10 9.76 7.40
CA SER A 154 8.72 9.20 6.19
C SER A 154 7.96 9.54 4.89
N LEU A 155 6.64 9.59 4.95
CA LEU A 155 5.83 10.01 3.81
C LEU A 155 5.85 11.54 3.67
N GLN A 156 5.78 12.27 4.77
CA GLN A 156 5.84 13.73 4.77
C GLN A 156 7.16 14.23 4.14
N GLU A 157 8.29 13.68 4.56
CA GLU A 157 9.60 13.98 3.99
C GLU A 157 9.63 13.72 2.48
N LYS A 158 9.11 12.57 2.03
CA LYS A 158 9.06 12.22 0.61
C LYS A 158 8.21 13.20 -0.20
N LEU A 159 7.06 13.63 0.35
CA LEU A 159 6.20 14.64 -0.28
C LEU A 159 6.86 16.01 -0.36
N ASP A 160 7.57 16.42 0.69
CA ASP A 160 8.24 17.71 0.75
C ASP A 160 9.42 17.79 -0.22
N LEU A 161 10.21 16.71 -0.32
CA LEU A 161 11.30 16.58 -1.30
C LEU A 161 10.75 16.60 -2.74
N TYR A 162 9.66 15.88 -3.00
CA TYR A 162 9.03 15.90 -4.33
C TYR A 162 8.52 17.30 -4.68
N ARG A 163 7.77 17.94 -3.78
CA ARG A 163 7.25 19.29 -4.01
C ARG A 163 8.33 20.34 -4.20
N SER A 164 9.48 20.18 -3.56
CA SER A 164 10.58 21.17 -3.64
C SER A 164 11.30 21.14 -4.99
N GLY A 165 11.53 19.96 -5.57
CA GLY A 165 12.37 19.85 -6.77
C GLY A 165 12.21 18.55 -7.55
N SER A 166 11.04 17.92 -7.53
CA SER A 166 10.76 16.63 -8.21
C SER A 166 11.63 15.47 -7.70
N TRP A 167 12.20 15.59 -6.50
CA TRP A 167 13.08 14.57 -5.96
C TRP A 167 12.27 13.47 -5.25
N LEU A 168 12.35 12.24 -5.75
CA LEU A 168 11.78 11.06 -5.09
C LEU A 168 12.85 10.33 -4.30
N ALA A 169 12.94 10.62 -3.01
CA ALA A 169 13.79 9.88 -2.08
C ALA A 169 13.29 8.44 -1.97
N ARG A 170 14.05 7.49 -2.50
CA ARG A 170 13.68 6.08 -2.56
C ARG A 170 14.84 5.18 -2.15
N ASP A 171 14.55 4.20 -1.29
CA ASP A 171 15.47 3.10 -1.05
C ASP A 171 15.46 2.14 -2.27
N SER A 172 16.62 1.67 -2.70
CA SER A 172 16.78 0.74 -3.81
C SER A 172 15.97 -0.56 -3.68
N ARG A 173 15.47 -0.86 -2.48
CA ARG A 173 14.67 -2.05 -2.15
C ARG A 173 13.17 -1.79 -2.04
N GLU A 174 12.72 -0.56 -2.21
CA GLU A 174 11.30 -0.27 -2.20
C GLU A 174 10.58 -1.01 -3.33
N LEU A 175 9.42 -1.58 -2.99
CA LEU A 175 8.58 -2.32 -3.95
C LEU A 175 8.14 -1.44 -5.11
N PHE A 176 7.66 -0.24 -4.79
CA PHE A 176 7.17 0.70 -5.78
C PHE A 176 8.30 1.55 -6.33
N GLY A 177 8.48 1.50 -7.66
CA GLY A 177 9.46 2.29 -8.39
C GLY A 177 9.05 3.76 -8.52
N GLU A 178 9.98 4.58 -9.01
CA GLU A 178 9.73 6.00 -9.27
C GLU A 178 8.48 6.23 -10.13
N ALA A 179 8.32 5.43 -11.20
CA ALA A 179 7.15 5.53 -12.07
C ALA A 179 5.83 5.31 -11.34
N SER A 180 5.79 4.41 -10.32
CA SER A 180 4.59 4.20 -9.51
C SER A 180 4.30 5.40 -8.63
N TRP A 181 5.32 5.95 -7.97
CA TRP A 181 5.17 7.16 -7.15
C TRP A 181 4.71 8.35 -7.99
N LEU A 182 5.36 8.58 -9.14
CA LEU A 182 4.99 9.66 -10.06
C LEU A 182 3.55 9.51 -10.57
N ALA A 183 3.15 8.30 -10.95
CA ALA A 183 1.79 8.06 -11.43
C ALA A 183 0.72 8.42 -10.39
N VAL A 184 0.98 8.15 -9.10
CA VAL A 184 0.04 8.51 -8.03
C VAL A 184 0.12 10.00 -7.71
N LEU A 185 1.31 10.57 -7.60
CA LEU A 185 1.50 11.99 -7.28
C LEU A 185 0.86 12.88 -8.35
N GLU A 186 1.23 12.67 -9.62
CA GLU A 186 0.68 13.45 -10.73
C GLU A 186 -0.81 13.18 -10.96
N GLY A 187 -1.24 11.91 -10.83
CA GLY A 187 -2.66 11.55 -10.94
C GLY A 187 -3.54 12.10 -9.83
N GLN A 188 -2.96 12.49 -8.70
CA GLN A 188 -3.62 13.16 -7.57
C GLN A 188 -3.28 14.65 -7.49
N HIS A 189 -2.77 15.23 -8.58
CA HIS A 189 -2.44 16.66 -8.70
C HIS A 189 -1.44 17.18 -7.67
N VAL A 190 -0.56 16.31 -7.18
CA VAL A 190 0.58 16.71 -6.34
C VAL A 190 1.74 17.06 -7.28
N HIS A 191 1.91 18.33 -7.58
CA HIS A 191 2.93 18.80 -8.50
C HIS A 191 4.17 19.34 -7.79
N ALA A 192 5.33 19.12 -8.42
CA ALA A 192 6.58 19.72 -7.98
C ALA A 192 6.62 21.21 -8.36
N ARG A 193 7.28 22.03 -7.52
CA ARG A 193 7.47 23.48 -7.75
C ARG A 193 8.71 23.77 -8.59
N GLY A 194 9.54 22.77 -8.84
CA GLY A 194 10.77 22.87 -9.60
C GLY A 194 11.23 21.49 -10.08
N TYR A 195 12.32 21.49 -10.81
CA TYR A 195 12.95 20.27 -11.32
C TYR A 195 14.48 20.39 -11.27
N SER A 196 15.19 19.31 -11.49
CA SER A 196 16.66 19.32 -11.51
C SER A 196 17.15 20.13 -12.73
N PRO A 197 17.98 21.19 -12.52
CA PRO A 197 18.56 21.95 -13.65
C PRO A 197 19.40 21.10 -14.61
N LEU A 198 19.82 19.90 -14.20
CA LEU A 198 20.53 18.97 -15.07
C LEU A 198 19.69 18.50 -16.26
N VAL A 199 18.35 18.55 -16.15
CA VAL A 199 17.45 18.20 -17.24
C VAL A 199 17.64 19.18 -18.42
N ASP A 200 17.96 20.45 -18.17
CA ASP A 200 18.16 21.46 -19.22
C ASP A 200 19.43 21.21 -20.04
N THR A 201 20.31 20.32 -19.57
CA THR A 201 21.53 19.92 -20.33
C THR A 201 21.31 18.75 -21.26
N LEU A 202 20.13 18.09 -21.21
CA LEU A 202 19.81 17.00 -22.08
C LEU A 202 19.43 17.49 -23.49
N PRO A 203 19.87 16.84 -24.58
CA PRO A 203 19.44 17.20 -25.91
C PRO A 203 17.93 17.02 -26.04
N VAL A 204 17.26 18.01 -26.59
CA VAL A 204 15.84 17.92 -26.98
C VAL A 204 15.81 17.13 -28.31
N GLU A 205 15.29 15.92 -28.29
CA GLU A 205 15.03 15.12 -29.49
C GLU A 205 13.77 15.59 -30.26
#